data_d05ac47287500b82cfb851171c28508c
#
_entry.id   d05ac47287500b82cfb851171c28508c
#
_cell.length_a   1.000
_cell.length_b   1.000
_cell.length_c   1.000
_cell.angle_alpha   90.00
_cell.angle_beta   90.00
_cell.angle_gamma   90.00
#
_symmetry.space_group_name_H-M   'P 1'
#
loop_
_entity.id
_entity.type
_entity.pdbx_description
1 polymer ?
#
loop_
_entity_poly.entity_id
_entity_poly.type
_entity_poly.pdbx_seq_one_letter_code
_entity_poly.pdbx_strand_id
1 'polypeptide(L)'
;MKRELIFDCAPDWVRAAVVEDGVLCELHSEPVGSTKATESLFYGRVEQIRPSVGAAFVNIGLERNGFLPLGELGEKPPRCGDMLIVQGAARQETEGKGLRLTVRLNLAGKALVLVPGGQEAHVSKKVKDPQVREQLQEAALALCPEGCGLIVRTASQDVTAALLEEEANALWQQWQDVQRRAAGMTRPGVLLERLPLDRRLVRDVAGRELARIVTNSGSCATALADMQSRGLIPDTARIERFE
;
A
#
# COMPACT_ATOMS: atom_id res chain seq x y z
N MET A 1 -0.66 8.03 25.29
CA MET A 1 -1.38 8.52 24.09
C MET A 1 -2.43 7.47 23.75
N LYS A 2 -3.71 7.85 23.65
CA LYS A 2 -4.82 6.96 23.35
C LYS A 2 -5.30 7.26 21.94
N ARG A 3 -5.27 6.26 21.06
CA ARG A 3 -5.70 6.40 19.66
C ARG A 3 -7.03 5.73 19.41
N GLU A 4 -7.88 6.36 18.63
CA GLU A 4 -9.18 5.85 18.21
C GLU A 4 -9.31 5.98 16.69
N LEU A 5 -9.96 4.98 16.07
CA LEU A 5 -10.35 5.01 14.66
C LEU A 5 -11.87 5.07 14.57
N ILE A 6 -12.37 5.94 13.71
CA ILE A 6 -13.82 6.07 13.45
C ILE A 6 -14.04 5.88 11.96
N PHE A 7 -14.89 4.91 11.60
CA PHE A 7 -15.27 4.64 10.21
C PHE A 7 -16.76 4.96 10.02
N ASP A 8 -17.02 5.89 9.13
CA ASP A 8 -18.37 6.23 8.66
C ASP A 8 -18.52 5.71 7.23
N CYS A 9 -19.36 4.67 7.08
CA CYS A 9 -19.63 3.99 5.82
C CYS A 9 -21.02 4.39 5.32
N ALA A 10 -21.06 5.31 4.35
CA ALA A 10 -22.26 5.68 3.62
C ALA A 10 -22.34 4.89 2.29
N PRO A 11 -23.49 4.86 1.59
CA PRO A 11 -23.63 4.16 0.32
C PRO A 11 -22.61 4.59 -0.75
N ASP A 12 -22.28 5.88 -0.78
CA ASP A 12 -21.43 6.47 -1.83
C ASP A 12 -20.00 6.77 -1.36
N TRP A 13 -19.75 6.80 -0.03
CA TRP A 13 -18.49 7.21 0.55
C TRP A 13 -18.14 6.42 1.81
N VAL A 14 -16.85 6.13 1.96
CA VAL A 14 -16.27 5.70 3.23
C VAL A 14 -15.40 6.83 3.76
N ARG A 15 -15.67 7.28 4.97
CA ARG A 15 -14.87 8.26 5.70
C ARG A 15 -14.21 7.58 6.88
N ALA A 16 -13.01 8.03 7.22
CA ALA A 16 -12.31 7.53 8.39
C ALA A 16 -11.58 8.66 9.08
N ALA A 17 -11.66 8.69 10.40
CA ALA A 17 -10.96 9.63 11.26
C ALA A 17 -9.99 8.91 12.18
N VAL A 18 -8.79 9.49 12.35
CA VAL A 18 -7.82 9.14 13.38
C VAL A 18 -7.89 10.18 14.47
N VAL A 19 -8.19 9.75 15.69
CA VAL A 19 -8.33 10.61 16.86
C VAL A 19 -7.26 10.21 17.88
N GLU A 20 -6.49 11.18 18.39
CA GLU A 20 -5.48 10.97 19.43
C GLU A 20 -5.80 11.84 20.65
N ASP A 21 -5.96 11.22 21.80
CA ASP A 21 -6.33 11.88 23.07
C ASP A 21 -7.54 12.82 22.93
N GLY A 22 -8.53 12.43 22.11
CA GLY A 22 -9.77 13.19 21.85
C GLY A 22 -9.62 14.28 20.78
N VAL A 23 -8.46 14.43 20.14
CA VAL A 23 -8.21 15.41 19.09
C VAL A 23 -8.20 14.72 17.72
N LEU A 24 -8.93 15.26 16.75
CA LEU A 24 -8.91 14.79 15.36
C LEU A 24 -7.54 15.12 14.74
N CYS A 25 -6.79 14.08 14.36
CA CYS A 25 -5.46 14.20 13.75
C CYS A 25 -5.48 14.01 12.24
N GLU A 26 -6.27 13.05 11.75
CA GLU A 26 -6.36 12.74 10.31
C GLU A 26 -7.82 12.49 9.92
N LEU A 27 -8.18 12.94 8.72
CA LEU A 27 -9.46 12.66 8.09
C LEU A 27 -9.22 12.12 6.67
N HIS A 28 -9.77 10.94 6.41
CA HIS A 28 -9.72 10.28 5.11
C HIS A 28 -11.13 10.15 4.54
N SER A 29 -11.25 10.25 3.21
CA SER A 29 -12.54 10.05 2.52
C SER A 29 -12.29 9.42 1.17
N GLU A 30 -13.03 8.35 0.86
CA GLU A 30 -12.97 7.65 -0.42
C GLU A 30 -14.36 7.32 -0.94
N PRO A 31 -14.65 7.54 -2.24
CA PRO A 31 -15.90 7.12 -2.83
C PRO A 31 -15.99 5.59 -2.87
N VAL A 32 -17.19 5.05 -2.57
CA VAL A 32 -17.49 3.62 -2.72
C VAL A 32 -17.51 3.29 -4.22
N GLY A 33 -16.80 2.21 -4.63
CA GLY A 33 -16.77 1.81 -6.04
C GLY A 33 -15.87 2.67 -6.94
N SER A 34 -15.18 3.69 -6.40
CA SER A 34 -14.10 4.32 -7.14
C SER A 34 -13.05 3.25 -7.45
N THR A 35 -12.52 3.31 -8.67
CA THR A 35 -11.42 2.43 -9.04
C THR A 35 -10.31 2.62 -8.01
N LYS A 36 -10.07 1.59 -7.21
CA LYS A 36 -8.95 1.53 -6.26
C LYS A 36 -7.61 1.50 -7.01
N ALA A 37 -7.52 2.32 -8.05
CA ALA A 37 -6.43 2.27 -9.02
C ALA A 37 -5.13 2.84 -8.48
N THR A 38 -5.20 3.85 -7.61
CA THR A 38 -4.00 4.34 -6.89
C THR A 38 -3.46 3.24 -6.00
N GLU A 39 -2.15 3.04 -5.98
CA GLU A 39 -1.42 1.99 -5.25
C GLU A 39 -1.68 0.54 -5.72
N SER A 40 -2.68 0.29 -6.57
CA SER A 40 -2.89 -1.03 -7.17
C SER A 40 -1.80 -1.35 -8.19
N LEU A 41 -1.46 -2.64 -8.31
CA LEU A 41 -0.53 -3.15 -9.31
C LEU A 41 -1.29 -3.66 -10.53
N PHE A 42 -0.79 -3.32 -11.70
CA PHE A 42 -1.39 -3.68 -12.98
C PHE A 42 -0.36 -4.37 -13.89
N TYR A 43 -0.82 -5.30 -14.71
CA TYR A 43 -0.12 -5.73 -15.89
C TYR A 43 -0.57 -4.84 -17.04
N GLY A 44 0.30 -3.97 -17.51
CA GLY A 44 -0.04 -2.94 -18.48
C GLY A 44 0.68 -3.15 -19.81
N ARG A 45 0.01 -2.82 -20.92
CA ARG A 45 0.62 -2.82 -22.25
C ARG A 45 0.90 -1.39 -22.70
N VAL A 46 2.12 -1.13 -23.14
CA VAL A 46 2.52 0.16 -23.72
C VAL A 46 1.82 0.36 -25.05
N GLU A 47 0.89 1.30 -25.13
CA GLU A 47 0.15 1.62 -26.35
C GLU A 47 0.84 2.70 -27.19
N GLN A 48 1.35 3.74 -26.54
CA GLN A 48 1.99 4.86 -27.20
C GLN A 48 3.12 5.41 -26.34
N ILE A 49 4.19 5.86 -26.99
CA ILE A 49 5.27 6.62 -26.37
C ILE A 49 5.29 8.00 -27.01
N ARG A 50 5.20 9.05 -26.18
CA ARG A 50 5.20 10.45 -26.63
C ARG A 50 6.33 11.24 -25.98
N PRO A 51 7.50 11.31 -26.61
CA PRO A 51 8.64 12.06 -26.09
C PRO A 51 8.35 13.55 -25.85
N SER A 52 7.52 14.17 -26.70
CA SER A 52 7.12 15.57 -26.55
C SER A 52 6.33 15.85 -25.28
N VAL A 53 5.68 14.84 -24.71
CA VAL A 53 4.92 14.91 -23.44
C VAL A 53 5.75 14.33 -22.29
N GLY A 54 6.88 13.67 -22.59
CA GLY A 54 7.72 12.99 -21.62
C GLY A 54 7.08 11.74 -21.00
N ALA A 55 6.16 11.08 -21.71
CA ALA A 55 5.40 9.95 -21.16
C ALA A 55 5.11 8.83 -22.15
N ALA A 56 4.90 7.63 -21.59
CA ALA A 56 4.24 6.52 -22.24
C ALA A 56 2.79 6.41 -21.76
N PHE A 57 1.89 6.06 -22.66
CA PHE A 57 0.50 5.74 -22.37
C PHE A 57 0.36 4.22 -22.32
N VAL A 58 -0.09 3.72 -21.19
CA VAL A 58 -0.13 2.29 -20.88
C VAL A 58 -1.58 1.86 -20.65
N ASN A 59 -2.04 0.90 -21.44
CA ASN A 59 -3.30 0.24 -21.21
C ASN A 59 -3.17 -0.69 -19.99
N ILE A 60 -3.94 -0.44 -18.94
CA ILE A 60 -3.94 -1.18 -17.68
C ILE A 60 -5.24 -1.97 -17.45
N GLY A 61 -6.06 -2.12 -18.51
CA GLY A 61 -7.35 -2.80 -18.43
C GLY A 61 -8.48 -1.94 -17.85
N LEU A 62 -8.27 -0.64 -17.65
CA LEU A 62 -9.30 0.34 -17.29
C LEU A 62 -9.79 1.09 -18.54
N GLU A 63 -10.88 1.86 -18.40
CA GLU A 63 -11.47 2.64 -19.49
C GLU A 63 -10.46 3.59 -20.15
N ARG A 64 -9.54 4.15 -19.37
CA ARG A 64 -8.51 5.09 -19.86
C ARG A 64 -7.12 4.53 -19.64
N ASN A 65 -6.23 4.79 -20.60
CA ASN A 65 -4.82 4.48 -20.46
C ASN A 65 -4.18 5.27 -19.30
N GLY A 66 -3.29 4.62 -18.58
CA GLY A 66 -2.47 5.28 -17.57
C GLY A 66 -1.32 6.07 -18.19
N PHE A 67 -0.84 7.05 -17.46
CA PHE A 67 0.26 7.95 -17.82
C PHE A 67 1.52 7.54 -17.05
N LEU A 68 2.53 7.03 -17.75
CA LEU A 68 3.82 6.62 -17.18
C LEU A 68 4.93 7.58 -17.62
N PRO A 69 5.54 8.37 -16.70
CA PRO A 69 6.63 9.29 -17.05
C PRO A 69 7.84 8.56 -17.60
N LEU A 70 8.40 9.01 -18.72
CA LEU A 70 9.59 8.41 -19.34
C LEU A 70 10.83 8.49 -18.45
N GLY A 71 10.95 9.52 -17.61
CA GLY A 71 12.05 9.66 -16.65
C GLY A 71 12.13 8.56 -15.57
N GLU A 72 11.10 7.71 -15.45
CA GLU A 72 11.10 6.57 -14.53
C GLU A 72 11.59 5.27 -15.19
N LEU A 73 11.73 5.23 -16.53
CA LEU A 73 11.95 4.02 -17.31
C LEU A 73 13.44 3.62 -17.49
N GLY A 74 14.37 4.32 -16.87
CA GLY A 74 15.79 4.00 -16.93
C GLY A 74 16.37 4.10 -18.35
N GLU A 75 17.53 3.45 -18.58
CA GLU A 75 18.29 3.53 -19.84
C GLU A 75 17.66 2.76 -21.01
N LYS A 76 16.81 1.78 -20.73
CA LYS A 76 16.13 0.96 -21.75
C LYS A 76 14.61 1.18 -21.68
N PRO A 77 14.11 2.24 -22.33
CA PRO A 77 12.66 2.46 -22.36
C PRO A 77 11.95 1.30 -23.11
N PRO A 78 10.75 0.92 -22.66
CA PRO A 78 9.97 -0.10 -23.33
C PRO A 78 9.55 0.37 -24.72
N ARG A 79 9.17 -0.59 -25.57
CA ARG A 79 8.57 -0.34 -26.90
C ARG A 79 7.06 -0.41 -26.83
N CYS A 80 6.40 0.16 -27.82
CA CYS A 80 4.96 -0.07 -28.02
C CYS A 80 4.70 -1.57 -28.19
N GLY A 81 3.71 -2.09 -27.46
CA GLY A 81 3.38 -3.50 -27.39
C GLY A 81 3.99 -4.24 -26.18
N ASP A 82 5.03 -3.71 -25.56
CA ASP A 82 5.66 -4.33 -24.38
C ASP A 82 4.70 -4.35 -23.19
N MET A 83 4.79 -5.44 -22.42
CA MET A 83 4.03 -5.62 -21.19
C MET A 83 4.89 -5.29 -19.97
N LEU A 84 4.34 -4.53 -19.05
CA LEU A 84 5.02 -4.05 -17.84
C LEU A 84 4.17 -4.26 -16.61
N ILE A 85 4.81 -4.56 -15.47
CA ILE A 85 4.14 -4.39 -14.16
C ILE A 85 4.30 -2.94 -13.77
N VAL A 86 3.18 -2.26 -13.52
CA VAL A 86 3.12 -0.86 -13.14
C VAL A 86 2.22 -0.68 -11.93
N GLN A 87 2.43 0.39 -11.18
CA GLN A 87 1.61 0.74 -10.02
C GLN A 87 0.95 2.09 -10.23
N GLY A 88 -0.30 2.22 -9.80
CA GLY A 88 -0.96 3.50 -9.72
C GLY A 88 -0.26 4.40 -8.69
N ALA A 89 0.21 5.58 -9.08
CA ALA A 89 0.87 6.50 -8.17
C ALA A 89 -0.12 7.07 -7.14
N ALA A 90 0.34 7.21 -5.88
CA ALA A 90 -0.49 7.66 -4.76
C ALA A 90 -0.97 9.12 -4.86
N ARG A 91 -0.46 9.90 -5.81
CA ARG A 91 -0.80 11.32 -6.01
C ARG A 91 -1.29 11.60 -7.42
N GLN A 92 -2.44 12.25 -7.48
CA GLN A 92 -3.12 12.94 -8.57
C GLN A 92 -4.16 12.15 -9.35
N GLU A 93 -5.38 12.33 -8.93
CA GLU A 93 -6.48 12.45 -9.89
C GLU A 93 -6.62 13.93 -10.26
N THR A 94 -6.06 14.32 -11.40
CA THR A 94 -6.50 15.55 -12.07
C THR A 94 -7.73 15.13 -12.88
N GLU A 95 -8.88 15.69 -12.62
CA GLU A 95 -10.10 15.44 -13.39
C GLU A 95 -9.81 15.44 -14.88
N GLY A 96 -10.23 14.38 -15.58
CA GLY A 96 -10.07 14.25 -17.03
C GLY A 96 -8.74 13.66 -17.51
N LYS A 97 -7.74 13.39 -16.66
CA LYS A 97 -6.49 12.74 -17.04
C LYS A 97 -6.49 11.27 -16.62
N GLY A 98 -5.79 10.42 -17.38
CA GLY A 98 -5.55 9.02 -17.01
C GLY A 98 -4.74 8.90 -15.71
N LEU A 99 -4.84 7.74 -15.04
CA LEU A 99 -4.10 7.43 -13.82
C LEU A 99 -2.59 7.61 -14.05
N ARG A 100 -1.93 8.35 -13.17
CA ARG A 100 -0.47 8.39 -13.17
C ARG A 100 0.06 7.02 -12.73
N LEU A 101 0.99 6.48 -13.49
CA LEU A 101 1.65 5.20 -13.22
C LEU A 101 3.11 5.41 -12.81
N THR A 102 3.66 4.41 -12.14
CA THR A 102 5.09 4.32 -11.80
C THR A 102 5.58 2.88 -11.99
N VAL A 103 6.85 2.73 -12.33
CA VAL A 103 7.57 1.44 -12.29
C VAL A 103 8.31 1.23 -10.96
N ARG A 104 8.30 2.21 -10.08
CA ARG A 104 8.84 2.10 -8.72
C ARG A 104 7.79 1.45 -7.83
N LEU A 105 7.74 0.12 -7.91
CA LEU A 105 6.74 -0.66 -7.21
C LEU A 105 7.00 -0.71 -5.70
N ASN A 106 5.92 -0.77 -4.92
CA ASN A 106 6.01 -1.01 -3.50
C ASN A 106 4.82 -1.84 -3.00
N LEU A 107 5.08 -2.76 -2.09
CA LEU A 107 4.08 -3.54 -1.37
C LEU A 107 4.17 -3.18 0.11
N ALA A 108 3.16 -2.47 0.61
CA ALA A 108 3.16 -1.96 1.96
C ALA A 108 2.55 -2.96 2.95
N GLY A 109 3.36 -3.40 3.91
CA GLY A 109 2.94 -4.06 5.14
C GLY A 109 2.73 -3.06 6.28
N LYS A 110 2.60 -3.57 7.50
CA LYS A 110 2.46 -2.77 8.73
C LYS A 110 3.79 -2.14 9.15
N ALA A 111 4.83 -2.94 9.28
CA ALA A 111 6.16 -2.56 9.74
C ALA A 111 7.16 -2.39 8.58
N LEU A 112 6.91 -3.03 7.45
CA LEU A 112 7.82 -3.10 6.31
C LEU A 112 7.13 -2.63 5.02
N VAL A 113 7.95 -2.17 4.05
CA VAL A 113 7.55 -2.00 2.65
C VAL A 113 8.56 -2.73 1.79
N LEU A 114 8.10 -3.71 1.00
CA LEU A 114 8.91 -4.37 -0.01
C LEU A 114 8.95 -3.51 -1.28
N VAL A 115 10.14 -3.31 -1.84
CA VAL A 115 10.39 -2.51 -3.05
C VAL A 115 11.00 -3.42 -4.12
N PRO A 116 10.19 -4.04 -4.99
CA PRO A 116 10.70 -4.86 -6.09
C PRO A 116 11.62 -4.06 -7.01
N GLY A 117 12.77 -4.64 -7.39
CA GLY A 117 13.80 -3.94 -8.18
C GLY A 117 14.67 -2.98 -7.38
N GLY A 118 14.41 -2.80 -6.08
CA GLY A 118 15.30 -2.10 -5.16
C GLY A 118 16.55 -2.91 -4.85
N GLN A 119 17.58 -2.25 -4.33
CA GLN A 119 18.87 -2.90 -4.01
C GLN A 119 19.29 -2.72 -2.56
N GLU A 120 18.55 -1.93 -1.78
CA GLU A 120 18.98 -1.50 -0.45
C GLU A 120 17.85 -1.64 0.57
N ALA A 121 18.25 -1.87 1.82
CA ALA A 121 17.36 -1.77 2.96
C ALA A 121 17.49 -0.38 3.59
N HIS A 122 16.36 0.24 3.91
CA HIS A 122 16.31 1.57 4.51
C HIS A 122 15.43 1.60 5.74
N VAL A 123 15.79 2.41 6.72
CA VAL A 123 14.94 2.69 7.89
C VAL A 123 14.33 4.08 7.78
N SER A 124 13.04 4.19 8.08
CA SER A 124 12.30 5.46 8.07
C SER A 124 13.05 6.56 8.83
N LYS A 125 13.13 7.75 8.24
CA LYS A 125 13.74 8.95 8.88
C LYS A 125 13.04 9.37 10.17
N LYS A 126 11.83 8.87 10.43
CA LYS A 126 11.07 9.14 11.66
C LYS A 126 11.59 8.34 12.87
N VAL A 127 12.33 7.25 12.65
CA VAL A 127 13.05 6.53 13.73
C VAL A 127 14.25 7.37 14.12
N LYS A 128 14.20 7.99 15.31
CA LYS A 128 15.18 8.99 15.75
C LYS A 128 16.31 8.39 16.57
N ASP A 129 16.04 7.31 17.33
CA ASP A 129 17.02 6.64 18.15
C ASP A 129 18.08 5.96 17.27
N PRO A 130 19.38 6.32 17.41
CA PRO A 130 20.45 5.76 16.58
C PRO A 130 20.64 4.25 16.78
N GLN A 131 20.52 3.76 18.01
CA GLN A 131 20.72 2.33 18.33
C GLN A 131 19.58 1.48 17.75
N VAL A 132 18.33 1.93 17.95
CA VAL A 132 17.15 1.28 17.36
C VAL A 132 17.23 1.30 15.84
N ARG A 133 17.70 2.41 15.27
CA ARG A 133 17.87 2.55 13.83
C ARG A 133 18.89 1.55 13.25
N GLU A 134 20.03 1.39 13.92
CA GLU A 134 21.09 0.46 13.52
C GLU A 134 20.59 -1.00 13.58
N GLN A 135 19.96 -1.39 14.70
CA GLN A 135 19.37 -2.73 14.84
C GLN A 135 18.32 -3.05 13.76
N LEU A 136 17.43 -2.08 13.49
CA LEU A 136 16.42 -2.23 12.45
C LEU A 136 17.04 -2.29 11.04
N GLN A 137 18.14 -1.58 10.80
CA GLN A 137 18.86 -1.62 9.53
C GLN A 137 19.51 -2.99 9.29
N GLU A 138 20.16 -3.55 10.32
CA GLU A 138 20.76 -4.89 10.25
C GLU A 138 19.69 -5.97 10.03
N ALA A 139 18.59 -5.90 10.79
CA ALA A 139 17.46 -6.82 10.61
C ALA A 139 16.88 -6.72 9.17
N ALA A 140 16.69 -5.51 8.65
CA ALA A 140 16.17 -5.31 7.31
C ALA A 140 17.11 -5.85 6.22
N LEU A 141 18.43 -5.69 6.38
CA LEU A 141 19.42 -6.24 5.46
C LEU A 141 19.37 -7.77 5.44
N ALA A 142 19.24 -8.40 6.62
CA ALA A 142 19.15 -9.86 6.73
C ALA A 142 17.86 -10.43 6.14
N LEU A 143 16.76 -9.67 6.17
CA LEU A 143 15.44 -10.09 5.69
C LEU A 143 15.16 -9.70 4.23
N CYS A 144 16.02 -8.88 3.61
CA CYS A 144 15.78 -8.34 2.29
C CYS A 144 15.96 -9.43 1.21
N PRO A 145 14.90 -9.76 0.43
CA PRO A 145 15.04 -10.75 -0.64
C PRO A 145 15.93 -10.25 -1.78
N GLU A 146 16.59 -11.16 -2.47
CA GLU A 146 17.40 -10.84 -3.65
C GLU A 146 16.55 -10.13 -4.72
N GLY A 147 17.11 -9.07 -5.32
CA GLY A 147 16.43 -8.25 -6.32
C GLY A 147 15.31 -7.35 -5.78
N CYS A 148 15.24 -7.17 -4.47
CA CYS A 148 14.32 -6.24 -3.83
C CYS A 148 15.06 -5.28 -2.91
N GLY A 149 14.39 -4.19 -2.53
CA GLY A 149 14.72 -3.36 -1.40
C GLY A 149 13.68 -3.56 -0.28
N LEU A 150 14.04 -3.17 0.94
CA LEU A 150 13.15 -3.22 2.09
C LEU A 150 13.18 -1.89 2.85
N ILE A 151 12.01 -1.32 3.13
CA ILE A 151 11.91 -0.09 3.92
C ILE A 151 11.23 -0.43 5.24
N VAL A 152 11.94 -0.16 6.33
CA VAL A 152 11.43 -0.30 7.70
C VAL A 152 10.64 0.93 8.07
N ARG A 153 9.35 0.76 8.43
CA ARG A 153 8.45 1.84 8.84
C ARG A 153 8.62 2.17 10.34
N THR A 154 8.07 3.28 10.76
CA THR A 154 8.12 3.71 12.18
C THR A 154 7.41 2.72 13.12
N ALA A 155 6.36 2.06 12.63
CA ALA A 155 5.63 1.04 13.37
C ALA A 155 6.47 -0.18 13.79
N SER A 156 7.66 -0.36 13.20
CA SER A 156 8.59 -1.46 13.52
C SER A 156 9.24 -1.35 14.90
N GLN A 157 9.24 -0.17 15.51
CA GLN A 157 9.87 0.04 16.83
C GLN A 157 9.23 -0.81 17.93
N ASP A 158 7.95 -1.17 17.75
CA ASP A 158 7.19 -1.98 18.71
C ASP A 158 7.01 -3.45 18.25
N VAL A 159 7.69 -3.85 17.17
CA VAL A 159 7.54 -5.17 16.55
C VAL A 159 8.76 -6.05 16.87
N THR A 160 8.52 -7.31 17.22
CA THR A 160 9.61 -8.27 17.47
C THR A 160 10.29 -8.69 16.15
N ALA A 161 11.54 -9.16 16.24
CA ALA A 161 12.27 -9.66 15.06
C ALA A 161 11.52 -10.79 14.33
N ALA A 162 10.88 -11.70 15.08
CA ALA A 162 10.09 -12.78 14.50
C ALA A 162 8.89 -12.27 13.67
N LEU A 163 8.20 -11.24 14.15
CA LEU A 163 7.08 -10.63 13.42
C LEU A 163 7.56 -9.85 12.18
N LEU A 164 8.74 -9.23 12.23
CA LEU A 164 9.34 -8.61 11.04
C LEU A 164 9.70 -9.64 9.99
N GLU A 165 10.25 -10.78 10.39
CA GLU A 165 10.56 -11.89 9.49
C GLU A 165 9.31 -12.47 8.84
N GLU A 166 8.27 -12.72 9.62
CA GLU A 166 6.97 -13.19 9.12
C GLU A 166 6.38 -12.22 8.09
N GLU A 167 6.40 -10.92 8.39
CA GLU A 167 5.89 -9.90 7.48
C GLU A 167 6.74 -9.78 6.20
N ALA A 168 8.07 -9.84 6.31
CA ALA A 168 8.96 -9.84 5.14
C ALA A 168 8.67 -11.05 4.22
N ASN A 169 8.52 -12.24 4.79
CA ASN A 169 8.16 -13.45 4.05
C ASN A 169 6.79 -13.35 3.39
N ALA A 170 5.79 -12.79 4.09
CA ALA A 170 4.45 -12.59 3.53
C ALA A 170 4.46 -11.60 2.35
N LEU A 171 5.19 -10.49 2.45
CA LEU A 171 5.35 -9.51 1.38
C LEU A 171 6.10 -10.10 0.18
N TRP A 172 7.12 -10.91 0.42
CA TRP A 172 7.85 -11.62 -0.63
C TRP A 172 6.96 -12.62 -1.36
N GLN A 173 6.19 -13.43 -0.65
CA GLN A 173 5.22 -14.35 -1.26
C GLN A 173 4.17 -13.59 -2.08
N GLN A 174 3.66 -12.47 -1.57
CA GLN A 174 2.72 -11.63 -2.30
C GLN A 174 3.33 -11.10 -3.61
N TRP A 175 4.60 -10.70 -3.59
CA TRP A 175 5.31 -10.29 -4.81
C TRP A 175 5.47 -11.42 -5.81
N GLN A 176 5.85 -12.62 -5.34
CA GLN A 176 5.94 -13.81 -6.20
C GLN A 176 4.59 -14.15 -6.84
N ASP A 177 3.48 -13.99 -6.10
CA ASP A 177 2.13 -14.19 -6.63
C ASP A 177 1.79 -13.17 -7.71
N VAL A 178 2.17 -11.91 -7.54
CA VAL A 178 2.03 -10.86 -8.55
C VAL A 178 2.80 -11.24 -9.81
N GLN A 179 4.05 -11.69 -9.69
CA GLN A 179 4.87 -12.12 -10.84
C GLN A 179 4.26 -13.33 -11.56
N ARG A 180 3.79 -14.35 -10.80
CA ARG A 180 3.13 -15.53 -11.37
C ARG A 180 1.85 -15.17 -12.12
N ARG A 181 1.03 -14.26 -11.56
CA ARG A 181 -0.17 -13.75 -12.24
C ARG A 181 0.19 -13.00 -13.52
N ALA A 182 1.18 -12.12 -13.48
CA ALA A 182 1.64 -11.38 -14.66
C ALA A 182 2.11 -12.33 -15.77
N ALA A 183 2.89 -13.37 -15.43
CA ALA A 183 3.37 -14.37 -16.39
C ALA A 183 2.24 -15.18 -17.03
N GLY A 184 1.11 -15.38 -16.35
CA GLY A 184 -0.06 -16.06 -16.87
C GLY A 184 -1.05 -15.19 -17.65
N MET A 185 -0.88 -13.85 -17.62
CA MET A 185 -1.79 -12.92 -18.28
C MET A 185 -1.35 -12.60 -19.71
N THR A 186 -2.29 -12.67 -20.64
CA THR A 186 -2.10 -12.27 -22.04
C THR A 186 -2.69 -10.90 -22.36
N ARG A 187 -3.43 -10.32 -21.40
CA ARG A 187 -4.13 -9.03 -21.56
C ARG A 187 -3.83 -8.12 -20.37
N PRO A 188 -3.88 -6.79 -20.57
CA PRO A 188 -3.80 -5.84 -19.48
C PRO A 188 -4.89 -6.07 -18.42
N GLY A 189 -4.55 -5.82 -17.15
CA GLY A 189 -5.49 -5.96 -16.04
C GLY A 189 -4.85 -5.80 -14.67
N VAL A 190 -5.67 -5.92 -13.63
CA VAL A 190 -5.25 -5.79 -12.23
C VAL A 190 -4.50 -7.05 -11.79
N LEU A 191 -3.32 -6.87 -11.20
CA LEU A 191 -2.53 -7.92 -10.55
C LEU A 191 -2.79 -7.97 -9.04
N LEU A 192 -2.83 -6.81 -8.40
CA LEU A 192 -3.07 -6.66 -6.98
C LEU A 192 -3.85 -5.39 -6.72
N GLU A 193 -5.03 -5.51 -6.13
CA GLU A 193 -5.82 -4.35 -5.73
C GLU A 193 -5.29 -3.71 -4.44
N ARG A 194 -5.38 -2.40 -4.35
CA ARG A 194 -5.17 -1.67 -3.11
C ARG A 194 -6.15 -2.12 -2.03
N LEU A 195 -5.68 -2.22 -0.81
CA LEU A 195 -6.56 -2.51 0.33
C LEU A 195 -7.67 -1.44 0.48
N PRO A 196 -8.89 -1.82 0.86
CA PRO A 196 -9.93 -0.88 1.27
C PRO A 196 -9.45 0.06 2.38
N LEU A 197 -10.10 1.22 2.51
CA LEU A 197 -9.68 2.28 3.45
C LEU A 197 -9.60 1.80 4.90
N ASP A 198 -10.57 1.02 5.35
CA ASP A 198 -10.62 0.46 6.70
C ASP A 198 -9.40 -0.42 7.00
N ARG A 199 -9.11 -1.38 6.12
CA ARG A 199 -7.96 -2.29 6.27
C ARG A 199 -6.63 -1.56 6.14
N ARG A 200 -6.54 -0.61 5.21
CA ARG A 200 -5.33 0.17 5.00
C ARG A 200 -5.03 1.04 6.21
N LEU A 201 -6.02 1.73 6.73
CA LEU A 201 -5.84 2.61 7.87
C LEU A 201 -5.49 1.82 9.14
N VAL A 202 -6.13 0.67 9.36
CA VAL A 202 -5.74 -0.24 10.45
C VAL A 202 -4.30 -0.69 10.29
N ARG A 203 -3.90 -1.16 9.11
CA ARG A 203 -2.50 -1.53 8.84
C ARG A 203 -1.52 -0.41 9.20
N ASP A 204 -1.85 0.83 8.83
CA ASP A 204 -0.93 1.96 8.96
C ASP A 204 -0.92 2.59 10.36
N VAL A 205 -2.01 2.44 11.13
CA VAL A 205 -2.23 3.18 12.39
C VAL A 205 -2.36 2.27 13.62
N ALA A 206 -2.75 0.98 13.45
CA ALA A 206 -2.94 0.09 14.58
C ALA A 206 -1.60 -0.25 15.27
N GLY A 207 -1.42 0.31 16.46
CA GLY A 207 -0.32 0.07 17.39
C GLY A 207 -0.87 -0.20 18.79
N ARG A 208 0.03 -0.31 19.78
CA ARG A 208 -0.35 -0.56 21.19
C ARG A 208 -1.25 0.54 21.78
N GLU A 209 -1.18 1.75 21.21
CA GLU A 209 -2.00 2.88 21.65
C GLU A 209 -3.44 2.83 21.12
N LEU A 210 -3.75 1.92 20.17
CA LEU A 210 -5.11 1.80 19.64
C LEU A 210 -6.04 1.22 20.71
N ALA A 211 -6.94 2.07 21.19
CA ALA A 211 -7.85 1.72 22.28
C ALA A 211 -9.24 1.37 21.79
N ARG A 212 -9.68 1.98 20.65
CA ARG A 212 -11.06 1.84 20.16
C ARG A 212 -11.13 2.00 18.64
N ILE A 213 -12.01 1.23 18.04
CA ILE A 213 -12.46 1.39 16.66
C ILE A 213 -13.97 1.46 16.66
N VAL A 214 -14.53 2.47 16.01
CA VAL A 214 -15.98 2.70 15.94
C VAL A 214 -16.43 2.72 14.49
N THR A 215 -17.54 2.03 14.16
CA THR A 215 -18.09 2.03 12.80
C THR A 215 -19.62 1.93 12.82
N ASN A 216 -20.28 2.53 11.81
CA ASN A 216 -21.72 2.36 11.57
C ASN A 216 -22.03 1.14 10.67
N SER A 217 -21.02 0.45 10.13
CA SER A 217 -21.19 -0.64 9.16
C SER A 217 -20.96 -2.02 9.80
N GLY A 218 -21.94 -2.91 9.65
CA GLY A 218 -21.81 -4.31 10.10
C GLY A 218 -20.74 -5.07 9.34
N SER A 219 -20.60 -4.86 8.02
CA SER A 219 -19.55 -5.50 7.21
C SER A 219 -18.15 -5.01 7.58
N CYS A 220 -18.00 -3.72 7.86
CA CYS A 220 -16.75 -3.17 8.36
C CYS A 220 -16.40 -3.76 9.74
N ALA A 221 -17.35 -3.82 10.68
CA ALA A 221 -17.16 -4.41 12.00
C ALA A 221 -16.69 -5.88 11.91
N THR A 222 -17.31 -6.68 11.03
CA THR A 222 -16.94 -8.08 10.80
C THR A 222 -15.51 -8.19 10.25
N ALA A 223 -15.13 -7.35 9.28
CA ALA A 223 -13.78 -7.34 8.73
C ALA A 223 -12.73 -6.93 9.77
N LEU A 224 -13.05 -5.96 10.64
CA LEU A 224 -12.19 -5.53 11.74
C LEU A 224 -12.01 -6.63 12.80
N ALA A 225 -13.08 -7.36 13.14
CA ALA A 225 -13.00 -8.49 14.06
C ALA A 225 -12.14 -9.63 13.50
N ASP A 226 -12.22 -9.93 12.20
CA ASP A 226 -11.31 -10.87 11.54
C ASP A 226 -9.85 -10.39 11.60
N MET A 227 -9.59 -9.11 11.38
CA MET A 227 -8.25 -8.56 11.54
C MET A 227 -7.72 -8.64 12.98
N GLN A 228 -8.58 -8.47 13.97
CA GLN A 228 -8.23 -8.62 15.38
C GLN A 228 -7.88 -10.06 15.72
N SER A 229 -8.67 -11.04 15.27
CA SER A 229 -8.39 -12.46 15.46
C SER A 229 -7.06 -12.93 14.84
N ARG A 230 -6.56 -12.19 13.83
CA ARG A 230 -5.25 -12.42 13.19
C ARG A 230 -4.11 -11.60 13.81
N GLY A 231 -4.34 -10.90 14.93
CA GLY A 231 -3.33 -10.10 15.61
C GLY A 231 -2.94 -8.79 14.91
N LEU A 232 -3.66 -8.38 13.85
CA LEU A 232 -3.41 -7.12 13.14
C LEU A 232 -3.92 -5.91 13.93
N ILE A 233 -4.94 -6.11 14.77
CA ILE A 233 -5.48 -5.16 15.74
C ILE A 233 -5.19 -5.71 17.13
N PRO A 234 -4.69 -4.88 18.08
CA PRO A 234 -4.48 -5.33 19.46
C PRO A 234 -5.76 -5.86 20.11
N ASP A 235 -5.67 -6.96 20.86
CA ASP A 235 -6.81 -7.55 21.59
C ASP A 235 -7.42 -6.58 22.63
N THR A 236 -6.62 -5.60 23.09
CA THR A 236 -7.08 -4.56 24.01
C THR A 236 -7.95 -3.50 23.35
N ALA A 237 -7.93 -3.39 22.01
CA ALA A 237 -8.75 -2.44 21.27
C ALA A 237 -10.20 -2.91 21.22
N ARG A 238 -11.14 -2.01 21.54
CA ARG A 238 -12.58 -2.30 21.45
C ARG A 238 -13.09 -1.97 20.07
N ILE A 239 -13.86 -2.90 19.48
CA ILE A 239 -14.58 -2.65 18.21
C ILE A 239 -16.04 -2.44 18.56
N GLU A 240 -16.56 -1.24 18.30
CA GLU A 240 -17.90 -0.80 18.64
C GLU A 240 -18.66 -0.38 17.39
N ARG A 241 -19.99 -0.61 17.41
CA ARG A 241 -20.89 -0.08 16.38
C ARG A 241 -21.66 1.11 16.93
N PHE A 242 -21.89 2.10 16.10
CA PHE A 242 -22.84 3.19 16.35
C PHE A 242 -23.93 3.18 15.27
N GLU A 243 -25.07 3.71 15.61
CA GLU A 243 -26.21 3.91 14.72
C GLU A 243 -26.15 5.27 14.02
#